data_8836fce9121d1cca20c01f65aab724cb
#
_entry.id   8836fce9121d1cca20c01f65aab724cb
#
_cell.length_a   1.000
_cell.length_b   1.000
_cell.length_c   1.000
_cell.angle_alpha   90.00
_cell.angle_beta   90.00
_cell.angle_gamma   90.00
#
_symmetry.space_group_name_H-M   'P 1'
#
loop_
_entity.id
_entity.type
_entity.pdbx_description
1 polymer ?
#
loop_
_entity_poly.entity_id
_entity_poly.type
_entity_poly.pdbx_seq_one_letter_code
_entity_poly.pdbx_strand_id
1 'polypeptide(L)'
;MHTTGPMMVLAGPGSGKTAVITGRTCQLVTSGISASRILVVTFTRAAAKEMKERYLKAMGKTSTQVTFGTFHGVFYAILRHTYRMSGNNILSEEEKKRLMRELVNHYARDLEEEDLEENLAREISTVKNNQIPLEHYYSACMPQEKFREIYEAYEKWRKENKKLDFDDLMVQCKRLFLERPEVLRAWQQKFQYILIDEFQDISPVQYEIVRMLALPEITLYVGDDDQSIYQFRGAKPEIMLNFPKDYPGAAQVVLDKNYRSTEFIVKRSQCLIHHNKKRYEKAISNRQRERRSGCNPGI
;
A
#
# COMPACT_ATOMS: atom_id res chain seq x y z
N MET A 1 8.51 -24.06 10.65
CA MET A 1 8.41 -22.58 10.54
C MET A 1 8.99 -22.16 9.20
N HIS A 2 8.28 -21.33 8.43
CA HIS A 2 8.81 -20.81 7.18
C HIS A 2 9.87 -19.76 7.48
N THR A 3 11.11 -20.01 7.09
CA THR A 3 12.25 -19.13 7.43
C THR A 3 12.85 -18.45 6.21
N THR A 4 12.57 -18.95 5.02
CA THR A 4 13.16 -18.49 3.75
C THR A 4 12.12 -18.41 2.66
N GLY A 5 12.28 -17.48 1.72
CA GLY A 5 11.41 -17.30 0.57
C GLY A 5 10.23 -16.35 0.79
N PRO A 6 9.58 -15.92 -0.30
CA PRO A 6 8.38 -15.12 -0.23
C PRO A 6 7.21 -15.92 0.34
N MET A 7 6.37 -15.26 1.13
CA MET A 7 5.16 -15.84 1.71
C MET A 7 4.00 -14.88 1.56
N MET A 8 2.83 -15.39 1.20
CA MET A 8 1.58 -14.66 1.24
C MET A 8 0.68 -15.19 2.35
N VAL A 9 0.14 -14.30 3.15
CA VAL A 9 -0.88 -14.59 4.17
C VAL A 9 -2.20 -13.99 3.72
N LEU A 10 -3.12 -14.85 3.35
CA LEU A 10 -4.50 -14.51 3.05
C LEU A 10 -5.27 -14.42 4.36
N ALA A 11 -5.68 -13.23 4.73
CA ALA A 11 -6.17 -12.96 6.07
C ALA A 11 -7.52 -12.25 6.02
N GLY A 12 -8.61 -12.98 6.18
CA GLY A 12 -9.95 -12.41 6.21
C GLY A 12 -10.17 -11.31 7.24
N PRO A 13 -11.30 -10.58 7.19
CA PRO A 13 -11.62 -9.54 8.16
C PRO A 13 -11.55 -10.08 9.60
N GLY A 14 -10.86 -9.33 10.48
CA GLY A 14 -10.78 -9.71 11.90
C GLY A 14 -9.98 -10.99 12.20
N SER A 15 -9.21 -11.52 11.25
CA SER A 15 -8.39 -12.74 11.43
C SER A 15 -7.04 -12.51 12.11
N GLY A 16 -6.65 -11.26 12.34
CA GLY A 16 -5.42 -10.91 13.03
C GLY A 16 -4.23 -10.57 12.12
N LYS A 17 -4.44 -10.01 10.92
CA LYS A 17 -3.38 -9.52 10.00
C LYS A 17 -2.23 -8.83 10.73
N THR A 18 -2.55 -7.78 11.50
CA THR A 18 -1.56 -6.99 12.26
C THR A 18 -0.81 -7.82 13.29
N ALA A 19 -1.48 -8.80 13.92
CA ALA A 19 -0.84 -9.68 14.89
C ALA A 19 0.18 -10.61 14.23
N VAL A 20 -0.10 -11.09 13.01
CA VAL A 20 0.84 -11.91 12.22
C VAL A 20 2.09 -11.12 11.87
N ILE A 21 1.92 -9.89 11.36
CA ILE A 21 3.07 -9.02 11.00
C ILE A 21 3.91 -8.71 12.24
N THR A 22 3.26 -8.28 13.33
CA THR A 22 3.95 -7.98 14.58
C THR A 22 4.65 -9.21 15.15
N GLY A 23 3.96 -10.36 15.20
CA GLY A 23 4.52 -11.63 15.68
C GLY A 23 5.70 -12.09 14.82
N ARG A 24 5.60 -11.97 13.49
CA ARG A 24 6.71 -12.31 12.60
C ARG A 24 7.91 -11.38 12.80
N THR A 25 7.67 -10.09 12.98
CA THR A 25 8.74 -9.13 13.28
C THR A 25 9.46 -9.48 14.60
N CYS A 26 8.70 -9.81 15.65
CA CYS A 26 9.26 -10.27 16.91
C CYS A 26 10.10 -11.55 16.73
N GLN A 27 9.56 -12.53 15.99
CA GLN A 27 10.23 -13.80 15.73
C GLN A 27 11.56 -13.57 14.99
N LEU A 28 11.60 -12.76 13.95
CA LEU A 28 12.84 -12.46 13.22
C LEU A 28 13.91 -11.91 14.15
N VAL A 29 13.57 -10.93 14.98
CA VAL A 29 14.52 -10.32 15.92
C VAL A 29 14.97 -11.31 16.99
N THR A 30 14.07 -12.13 17.54
CA THR A 30 14.42 -13.14 18.55
C THR A 30 15.25 -14.29 17.97
N SER A 31 15.14 -14.55 16.66
CA SER A 31 15.99 -15.50 15.92
C SER A 31 17.36 -14.94 15.57
N GLY A 32 17.72 -13.74 16.05
CA GLY A 32 19.05 -13.15 15.84
C GLY A 32 19.16 -12.24 14.60
N ILE A 33 18.08 -12.00 13.88
CA ILE A 33 18.09 -11.04 12.76
C ILE A 33 18.20 -9.62 13.29
N SER A 34 19.16 -8.85 12.76
CA SER A 34 19.31 -7.45 13.14
C SER A 34 18.04 -6.65 12.84
N ALA A 35 17.53 -5.95 13.84
CA ALA A 35 16.32 -5.13 13.73
C ALA A 35 16.43 -4.05 12.63
N SER A 36 17.62 -3.54 12.35
CA SER A 36 17.88 -2.55 11.31
C SER A 36 17.69 -3.08 9.87
N ARG A 37 17.66 -4.41 9.70
CA ARG A 37 17.44 -5.08 8.40
C ARG A 37 15.98 -5.39 8.11
N ILE A 38 15.08 -5.04 9.00
CA ILE A 38 13.65 -5.33 8.89
C ILE A 38 12.90 -4.05 8.53
N LEU A 39 12.10 -4.13 7.46
CA LEU A 39 11.18 -3.10 7.01
C LEU A 39 9.74 -3.63 7.11
N VAL A 40 8.88 -2.88 7.79
CA VAL A 40 7.43 -3.12 7.85
C VAL A 40 6.73 -1.95 7.19
N VAL A 41 5.98 -2.23 6.13
CA VAL A 41 5.29 -1.22 5.32
C VAL A 41 3.78 -1.42 5.39
N THR A 42 3.06 -0.32 5.56
CA THR A 42 1.60 -0.24 5.50
C THR A 42 1.14 1.03 4.79
N PHE A 43 -0.17 1.22 4.61
CA PHE A 43 -0.70 2.37 3.84
C PHE A 43 -0.78 3.66 4.66
N THR A 44 -1.01 3.58 5.97
CA THR A 44 -1.25 4.76 6.80
C THR A 44 -0.20 4.95 7.90
N ARG A 45 0.08 6.22 8.22
CA ARG A 45 0.98 6.55 9.34
C ARG A 45 0.45 6.02 10.69
N ALA A 46 -0.89 6.03 10.86
CA ALA A 46 -1.53 5.52 12.06
C ALA A 46 -1.28 4.01 12.22
N ALA A 47 -1.47 3.21 11.15
CA ALA A 47 -1.20 1.78 11.17
C ALA A 47 0.29 1.48 11.44
N ALA A 48 1.20 2.21 10.79
CA ALA A 48 2.64 2.04 11.03
C ALA A 48 3.02 2.33 12.50
N LYS A 49 2.44 3.38 13.08
CA LYS A 49 2.63 3.73 14.51
C LYS A 49 2.08 2.64 15.42
N GLU A 50 0.86 2.19 15.17
CA GLU A 50 0.21 1.14 15.96
C GLU A 50 1.02 -0.18 15.93
N MET A 51 1.48 -0.59 14.74
CA MET A 51 2.32 -1.79 14.60
C MET A 51 3.62 -1.66 15.38
N LYS A 52 4.27 -0.50 15.31
CA LYS A 52 5.48 -0.21 16.09
C LYS A 52 5.22 -0.30 17.59
N GLU A 53 4.15 0.30 18.08
CA GLU A 53 3.77 0.25 19.51
C GLU A 53 3.48 -1.18 19.98
N ARG A 54 2.73 -1.94 19.18
CA ARG A 54 2.46 -3.38 19.46
C ARG A 54 3.74 -4.21 19.50
N TYR A 55 4.65 -3.97 18.55
CA TYR A 55 5.96 -4.63 18.53
C TYR A 55 6.78 -4.29 19.77
N LEU A 56 6.90 -3.02 20.13
CA LEU A 56 7.64 -2.56 21.32
C LEU A 56 7.09 -3.18 22.59
N LYS A 57 5.76 -3.18 22.75
CA LYS A 57 5.08 -3.82 23.88
C LYS A 57 5.37 -5.32 23.95
N ALA A 58 5.29 -6.03 22.82
CA ALA A 58 5.55 -7.48 22.74
C ALA A 58 7.00 -7.83 23.08
N MET A 59 7.95 -6.97 22.72
CA MET A 59 9.38 -7.15 22.98
C MET A 59 9.84 -6.58 24.33
N GLY A 60 8.98 -5.92 25.09
CA GLY A 60 9.34 -5.24 26.33
C GLY A 60 10.37 -4.11 26.14
N LYS A 61 10.33 -3.41 24.98
CA LYS A 61 11.30 -2.38 24.61
C LYS A 61 10.63 -1.00 24.46
N THR A 62 11.41 0.05 24.69
CA THR A 62 10.97 1.45 24.50
C THR A 62 11.35 2.03 23.14
N SER A 63 12.31 1.41 22.45
CA SER A 63 12.79 1.84 21.13
C SER A 63 13.17 0.66 20.25
N THR A 64 13.28 0.89 18.95
CA THR A 64 13.67 -0.15 17.98
C THR A 64 14.36 0.44 16.77
N GLN A 65 15.23 -0.36 16.15
CA GLN A 65 15.82 -0.09 14.82
C GLN A 65 15.01 -0.70 13.68
N VAL A 66 13.95 -1.48 13.95
CA VAL A 66 13.00 -1.92 12.92
C VAL A 66 12.37 -0.68 12.28
N THR A 67 12.38 -0.63 10.96
CA THR A 67 11.73 0.46 10.22
C THR A 67 10.26 0.13 10.05
N PHE A 68 9.38 0.92 10.67
CA PHE A 68 7.94 0.90 10.43
C PHE A 68 7.56 2.17 9.67
N GLY A 69 6.90 2.03 8.52
CA GLY A 69 6.58 3.19 7.70
C GLY A 69 5.47 2.94 6.69
N THR A 70 5.14 3.99 5.94
CA THR A 70 4.26 3.89 4.78
C THR A 70 5.10 3.80 3.50
N PHE A 71 4.49 3.31 2.40
CA PHE A 71 5.16 3.29 1.09
C PHE A 71 5.76 4.66 0.75
N HIS A 72 4.96 5.71 0.82
CA HIS A 72 5.41 7.07 0.54
C HIS A 72 6.56 7.52 1.47
N GLY A 73 6.45 7.22 2.77
CA GLY A 73 7.48 7.58 3.75
C GLY A 73 8.82 6.89 3.47
N VAL A 74 8.79 5.62 3.11
CA VAL A 74 9.99 4.84 2.77
C VAL A 74 10.61 5.34 1.47
N PHE A 75 9.80 5.52 0.41
CA PHE A 75 10.29 5.97 -0.89
C PHE A 75 10.83 7.40 -0.81
N TYR A 76 10.16 8.27 -0.07
CA TYR A 76 10.69 9.61 0.22
C TYR A 76 12.04 9.55 0.95
N ALA A 77 12.19 8.67 1.94
CA ALA A 77 13.46 8.52 2.66
C ALA A 77 14.59 8.05 1.73
N ILE A 78 14.29 7.16 0.77
CA ILE A 78 15.23 6.71 -0.27
C ILE A 78 15.66 7.89 -1.15
N LEU A 79 14.69 8.63 -1.70
CA LEU A 79 14.95 9.79 -2.56
C LEU A 79 15.71 10.89 -1.80
N ARG A 80 15.27 11.20 -0.57
CA ARG A 80 15.92 12.19 0.29
C ARG A 80 17.38 11.85 0.55
N HIS A 81 17.67 10.59 0.85
CA HIS A 81 19.04 10.14 1.10
C HIS A 81 19.92 10.31 -0.15
N THR A 82 19.39 9.99 -1.33
CA THR A 82 20.13 10.00 -2.59
C THR A 82 20.30 11.40 -3.17
N TYR A 83 19.23 12.19 -3.17
CA TYR A 83 19.22 13.52 -3.82
C TYR A 83 19.33 14.69 -2.85
N ARG A 84 19.52 14.42 -1.54
CA ARG A 84 19.58 15.44 -0.46
C ARG A 84 18.37 16.37 -0.46
N MET A 85 17.19 15.84 -0.76
CA MET A 85 15.94 16.58 -0.80
C MET A 85 15.53 17.07 0.59
N SER A 86 14.82 18.19 0.64
CA SER A 86 14.17 18.73 1.84
C SER A 86 12.64 18.57 1.77
N GLY A 87 11.95 18.81 2.90
CA GLY A 87 10.48 18.80 2.92
C GLY A 87 9.84 19.83 1.98
N ASN A 88 10.55 20.93 1.69
CA ASN A 88 10.08 21.97 0.77
C ASN A 88 9.95 21.50 -0.69
N ASN A 89 10.57 20.36 -1.03
CA ASN A 89 10.42 19.77 -2.37
C ASN A 89 9.13 18.96 -2.53
N ILE A 90 8.36 18.76 -1.46
CA ILE A 90 7.07 18.06 -1.54
C ILE A 90 5.97 19.09 -1.75
N LEU A 91 5.12 18.85 -2.73
CA LEU A 91 3.92 19.63 -2.98
C LEU A 91 2.89 19.31 -1.90
N SER A 92 2.53 20.31 -1.08
CA SER A 92 1.51 20.15 -0.05
C SER A 92 0.11 20.02 -0.68
N GLU A 93 -0.84 19.48 0.06
CA GLU A 93 -2.24 19.39 -0.42
C GLU A 93 -2.85 20.78 -0.68
N GLU A 94 -2.51 21.79 0.15
CA GLU A 94 -2.97 23.15 -0.06
C GLU A 94 -2.35 23.78 -1.33
N GLU A 95 -1.05 23.56 -1.57
CA GLU A 95 -0.39 24.00 -2.80
C GLU A 95 -0.98 23.31 -4.02
N LYS A 96 -1.23 21.99 -3.93
CA LYS A 96 -1.83 21.21 -5.03
C LYS A 96 -3.24 21.70 -5.35
N LYS A 97 -4.08 21.90 -4.34
CA LYS A 97 -5.46 22.45 -4.53
C LYS A 97 -5.43 23.84 -5.18
N ARG A 98 -4.56 24.74 -4.72
CA ARG A 98 -4.40 26.06 -5.32
C ARG A 98 -3.98 25.95 -6.79
N LEU A 99 -2.99 25.13 -7.10
CA LEU A 99 -2.52 24.92 -8.46
C LEU A 99 -3.63 24.35 -9.36
N MET A 100 -4.38 23.33 -8.89
CA MET A 100 -5.50 22.79 -9.64
C MET A 100 -6.54 23.86 -9.96
N ARG A 101 -6.90 24.70 -9.00
CA ARG A 101 -7.85 25.83 -9.21
C ARG A 101 -7.32 26.82 -10.24
N GLU A 102 -6.03 27.18 -10.19
CA GLU A 102 -5.41 28.10 -11.16
C GLU A 102 -5.45 27.49 -12.57
N LEU A 103 -5.14 26.20 -12.72
CA LEU A 103 -5.16 25.50 -14.00
C LEU A 103 -6.58 25.36 -14.56
N VAL A 104 -7.55 24.97 -13.75
CA VAL A 104 -8.97 24.90 -14.17
C VAL A 104 -9.47 26.27 -14.61
N ASN A 105 -9.20 27.32 -13.83
CA ASN A 105 -9.60 28.68 -14.19
C ASN A 105 -8.97 29.19 -15.49
N HIS A 106 -7.76 28.70 -15.84
CA HIS A 106 -7.07 29.12 -17.05
C HIS A 106 -7.50 28.33 -18.30
N TYR A 107 -7.60 27.01 -18.18
CA TYR A 107 -7.79 26.11 -19.32
C TYR A 107 -9.23 25.58 -19.48
N ALA A 108 -10.03 25.58 -18.42
CA ALA A 108 -11.33 24.90 -18.38
C ALA A 108 -12.45 25.75 -17.73
N ARG A 109 -12.34 27.09 -17.77
CA ARG A 109 -13.29 28.02 -17.16
C ARG A 109 -14.71 27.91 -17.72
N ASP A 110 -14.83 27.39 -18.94
CA ASP A 110 -16.10 27.19 -19.64
C ASP A 110 -16.79 25.85 -19.28
N LEU A 111 -16.17 25.04 -18.47
CA LEU A 111 -16.76 23.78 -18.00
C LEU A 111 -17.47 24.01 -16.66
N GLU A 112 -18.77 23.77 -16.63
CA GLU A 112 -19.62 23.83 -15.43
C GLU A 112 -19.75 22.41 -14.82
N GLU A 113 -18.66 21.83 -14.34
CA GLU A 113 -18.69 20.53 -13.66
C GLU A 113 -18.46 20.69 -12.17
N GLU A 114 -19.31 20.05 -11.36
CA GLU A 114 -19.10 19.97 -9.91
C GLU A 114 -17.80 19.19 -9.61
N ASP A 115 -17.02 19.69 -8.65
CA ASP A 115 -15.77 19.07 -8.18
C ASP A 115 -14.70 18.85 -9.27
N LEU A 116 -14.69 19.67 -10.36
CA LEU A 116 -13.76 19.54 -11.48
C LEU A 116 -12.30 19.52 -11.02
N GLU A 117 -11.92 20.35 -10.06
CA GLU A 117 -10.55 20.41 -9.49
C GLU A 117 -10.16 19.08 -8.85
N GLU A 118 -11.07 18.43 -8.10
CA GLU A 118 -10.83 17.17 -7.42
C GLU A 118 -10.83 15.98 -8.41
N ASN A 119 -11.73 16.01 -9.40
CA ASN A 119 -11.78 15.02 -10.46
C ASN A 119 -10.49 15.06 -11.29
N LEU A 120 -10.05 16.25 -11.71
CA LEU A 120 -8.79 16.46 -12.41
C LEU A 120 -7.58 15.97 -11.61
N ALA A 121 -7.49 16.31 -10.33
CA ALA A 121 -6.39 15.84 -9.47
C ALA A 121 -6.37 14.31 -9.35
N ARG A 122 -7.54 13.66 -9.29
CA ARG A 122 -7.68 12.20 -9.29
C ARG A 122 -7.23 11.57 -10.61
N GLU A 123 -7.61 12.17 -11.74
CA GLU A 123 -7.22 11.68 -13.06
C GLU A 123 -5.72 11.81 -13.30
N ILE A 124 -5.11 12.94 -12.91
CA ILE A 124 -3.64 13.11 -12.95
C ILE A 124 -2.95 12.02 -12.12
N SER A 125 -3.43 11.77 -10.90
CA SER A 125 -2.90 10.68 -10.07
C SER A 125 -3.07 9.31 -10.72
N THR A 126 -4.19 9.06 -11.39
CA THR A 126 -4.45 7.80 -12.11
C THR A 126 -3.46 7.59 -13.25
N VAL A 127 -3.23 8.62 -14.07
CA VAL A 127 -2.25 8.58 -15.17
C VAL A 127 -0.85 8.26 -14.63
N LYS A 128 -0.43 8.95 -13.57
CA LYS A 128 0.90 8.77 -12.96
C LYS A 128 1.07 7.38 -12.33
N ASN A 129 0.14 6.97 -11.47
CA ASN A 129 0.24 5.71 -10.73
C ASN A 129 0.16 4.47 -11.61
N ASN A 130 -0.61 4.54 -12.71
CA ASN A 130 -0.71 3.46 -13.67
C ASN A 130 0.30 3.59 -14.83
N GLN A 131 1.10 4.67 -14.84
CA GLN A 131 2.07 4.97 -15.91
C GLN A 131 1.43 4.91 -17.31
N ILE A 132 0.21 5.47 -17.43
CA ILE A 132 -0.52 5.48 -18.70
C ILE A 132 0.11 6.55 -19.61
N PRO A 133 0.52 6.21 -20.85
CA PRO A 133 0.91 7.22 -21.82
C PRO A 133 -0.24 8.21 -22.04
N LEU A 134 0.07 9.51 -22.02
CA LEU A 134 -0.95 10.56 -22.05
C LEU A 134 -1.81 10.52 -23.33
N GLU A 135 -1.23 10.04 -24.44
CA GLU A 135 -1.95 9.79 -25.71
C GLU A 135 -3.01 8.69 -25.61
N HIS A 136 -2.91 7.80 -24.65
CA HIS A 136 -3.86 6.69 -24.44
C HIS A 136 -4.82 6.92 -23.26
N TYR A 137 -4.76 8.10 -22.65
CA TYR A 137 -5.66 8.43 -21.54
C TYR A 137 -6.80 9.32 -22.05
N TYR A 138 -8.04 8.92 -21.73
CA TYR A 138 -9.25 9.70 -22.01
C TYR A 138 -9.86 10.14 -20.69
N SER A 139 -9.92 11.47 -20.50
CA SER A 139 -10.52 12.07 -19.30
C SER A 139 -12.02 11.83 -19.27
N ALA A 140 -12.55 11.57 -18.09
CA ALA A 140 -13.98 11.44 -17.85
C ALA A 140 -14.64 12.79 -17.51
N CYS A 141 -13.84 13.80 -17.10
CA CYS A 141 -14.35 15.09 -16.62
C CYS A 141 -14.15 16.24 -17.62
N MET A 142 -13.43 16.03 -18.73
CA MET A 142 -13.22 17.08 -19.74
C MET A 142 -12.78 16.53 -21.10
N PRO A 143 -12.83 17.35 -22.18
CA PRO A 143 -12.27 17.00 -23.48
C PRO A 143 -10.78 16.65 -23.39
N GLN A 144 -10.35 15.63 -24.14
CA GLN A 144 -9.01 15.07 -24.06
C GLN A 144 -7.91 16.11 -24.30
N GLU A 145 -8.12 17.04 -25.22
CA GLU A 145 -7.14 18.09 -25.54
C GLU A 145 -6.92 19.00 -24.34
N LYS A 146 -8.00 19.45 -23.67
CA LYS A 146 -7.92 20.27 -22.47
C LYS A 146 -7.22 19.54 -21.31
N PHE A 147 -7.53 18.25 -21.12
CA PHE A 147 -6.85 17.44 -20.11
C PHE A 147 -5.35 17.37 -20.36
N ARG A 148 -4.93 17.17 -21.61
CA ARG A 148 -3.50 17.14 -21.96
C ARG A 148 -2.80 18.46 -21.69
N GLU A 149 -3.40 19.57 -22.11
CA GLU A 149 -2.87 20.92 -21.84
C GLU A 149 -2.70 21.17 -20.33
N ILE A 150 -3.70 20.82 -19.53
CA ILE A 150 -3.64 20.98 -18.08
C ILE A 150 -2.59 20.06 -17.45
N TYR A 151 -2.52 18.80 -17.89
CA TYR A 151 -1.53 17.84 -17.41
C TYR A 151 -0.10 18.33 -17.69
N GLU A 152 0.16 18.81 -18.90
CA GLU A 152 1.46 19.35 -19.32
C GLU A 152 1.81 20.62 -18.52
N ALA A 153 0.86 21.51 -18.34
CA ALA A 153 1.04 22.74 -17.54
C ALA A 153 1.32 22.40 -16.07
N TYR A 154 0.61 21.43 -15.49
CA TYR A 154 0.87 20.92 -14.15
C TYR A 154 2.29 20.37 -14.01
N GLU A 155 2.70 19.50 -14.92
CA GLU A 155 4.03 18.90 -14.92
C GLU A 155 5.14 19.94 -15.12
N LYS A 156 4.89 20.94 -16.00
CA LYS A 156 5.81 22.04 -16.24
C LYS A 156 6.01 22.88 -14.97
N TRP A 157 4.89 23.34 -14.37
CA TRP A 157 4.92 24.12 -13.12
C TRP A 157 5.67 23.39 -12.01
N ARG A 158 5.37 22.12 -11.84
CA ARG A 158 6.00 21.27 -10.84
C ARG A 158 7.53 21.17 -11.02
N LYS A 159 7.98 20.96 -12.26
CA LYS A 159 9.41 20.88 -12.60
C LYS A 159 10.12 22.22 -12.36
N GLU A 160 9.54 23.33 -12.81
CA GLU A 160 10.09 24.69 -12.64
C GLU A 160 10.22 25.08 -11.16
N ASN A 161 9.24 24.68 -10.34
CA ASN A 161 9.24 24.95 -8.89
C ASN A 161 9.98 23.86 -8.08
N LYS A 162 10.58 22.86 -8.72
CA LYS A 162 11.30 21.73 -8.09
C LYS A 162 10.45 21.02 -7.03
N LYS A 163 9.16 20.86 -7.33
CA LYS A 163 8.17 20.18 -6.48
C LYS A 163 7.90 18.77 -6.95
N LEU A 164 7.71 17.85 -6.01
CA LEU A 164 7.23 16.49 -6.23
C LEU A 164 5.90 16.32 -5.51
N ASP A 165 4.90 15.79 -6.20
CA ASP A 165 3.71 15.32 -5.53
C ASP A 165 3.91 13.89 -4.97
N PHE A 166 2.90 13.36 -4.29
CA PHE A 166 3.01 12.03 -3.69
C PHE A 166 3.14 10.92 -4.75
N ASP A 167 2.53 11.09 -5.92
CA ASP A 167 2.60 10.13 -7.01
C ASP A 167 4.01 10.09 -7.62
N ASP A 168 4.65 11.27 -7.73
CA ASP A 168 6.03 11.38 -8.19
C ASP A 168 7.03 10.64 -7.32
N LEU A 169 6.81 10.57 -6.01
CA LEU A 169 7.72 9.86 -5.10
C LEU A 169 7.93 8.42 -5.53
N MET A 170 6.85 7.75 -5.97
CA MET A 170 6.92 6.38 -6.42
C MET A 170 7.60 6.27 -7.78
N VAL A 171 7.18 7.08 -8.75
CA VAL A 171 7.75 7.08 -10.11
C VAL A 171 9.24 7.41 -10.07
N GLN A 172 9.64 8.42 -9.29
CA GLN A 172 11.05 8.80 -9.16
C GLN A 172 11.88 7.76 -8.40
N CYS A 173 11.30 7.10 -7.40
CA CYS A 173 11.99 6.02 -6.69
C CYS A 173 12.24 4.81 -7.60
N LYS A 174 11.24 4.40 -8.42
CA LYS A 174 11.40 3.37 -9.45
C LYS A 174 12.50 3.76 -10.43
N ARG A 175 12.43 4.96 -10.97
CA ARG A 175 13.41 5.49 -11.91
C ARG A 175 14.82 5.49 -11.32
N LEU A 176 14.98 5.97 -10.08
CA LEU A 176 16.25 5.94 -9.36
C LEU A 176 16.86 4.54 -9.33
N PHE A 177 16.06 3.52 -9.01
CA PHE A 177 16.54 2.14 -8.92
C PHE A 177 16.93 1.54 -10.28
N LEU A 178 16.26 1.95 -11.36
CA LEU A 178 16.61 1.54 -12.72
C LEU A 178 17.89 2.23 -13.22
N GLU A 179 18.04 3.52 -12.96
CA GLU A 179 19.19 4.31 -13.42
C GLU A 179 20.44 4.12 -12.54
N ARG A 180 20.26 3.76 -11.26
CA ARG A 180 21.33 3.65 -10.27
C ARG A 180 21.30 2.34 -9.49
N PRO A 181 21.71 1.22 -10.13
CA PRO A 181 21.68 -0.10 -9.48
C PRO A 181 22.49 -0.20 -8.20
N GLU A 182 23.54 0.64 -8.03
CA GLU A 182 24.32 0.71 -6.79
C GLU A 182 23.49 1.21 -5.61
N VAL A 183 22.57 2.16 -5.84
CA VAL A 183 21.63 2.66 -4.82
C VAL A 183 20.66 1.54 -4.45
N LEU A 184 20.09 0.86 -5.45
CA LEU A 184 19.21 -0.29 -5.21
C LEU A 184 19.89 -1.35 -4.35
N ARG A 185 21.12 -1.77 -4.71
CA ARG A 185 21.87 -2.78 -3.94
C ARG A 185 22.11 -2.34 -2.49
N ALA A 186 22.42 -1.08 -2.25
CA ALA A 186 22.58 -0.56 -0.90
C ALA A 186 21.30 -0.68 -0.05
N TRP A 187 20.13 -0.40 -0.65
CA TRP A 187 18.86 -0.54 0.04
C TRP A 187 18.41 -1.99 0.21
N GLN A 188 18.71 -2.89 -0.74
CA GLN A 188 18.53 -4.33 -0.62
C GLN A 188 19.36 -4.91 0.53
N GLN A 189 20.62 -4.47 0.69
CA GLN A 189 21.46 -4.87 1.82
C GLN A 189 20.94 -4.34 3.15
N LYS A 190 20.34 -3.16 3.15
CA LYS A 190 19.72 -2.57 4.34
C LYS A 190 18.43 -3.30 4.73
N PHE A 191 17.53 -3.55 3.78
CA PHE A 191 16.24 -4.16 4.05
C PHE A 191 16.18 -5.58 3.48
N GLN A 192 16.69 -6.52 4.25
CA GLN A 192 16.70 -7.94 3.86
C GLN A 192 15.37 -8.64 4.14
N TYR A 193 14.57 -8.09 5.07
CA TYR A 193 13.27 -8.62 5.47
C TYR A 193 12.22 -7.54 5.28
N ILE A 194 11.30 -7.76 4.34
CA ILE A 194 10.25 -6.80 4.02
C ILE A 194 8.91 -7.44 4.35
N LEU A 195 8.12 -6.79 5.20
CA LEU A 195 6.78 -7.21 5.59
C LEU A 195 5.79 -6.14 5.12
N ILE A 196 4.79 -6.55 4.35
CA ILE A 196 3.83 -5.66 3.72
C ILE A 196 2.44 -5.98 4.24
N ASP A 197 1.76 -4.97 4.78
CA ASP A 197 0.36 -5.02 5.19
C ASP A 197 -0.57 -4.48 4.11
N GLU A 198 -1.81 -4.93 4.12
CA GLU A 198 -2.87 -4.54 3.18
C GLU A 198 -2.44 -4.70 1.71
N PHE A 199 -1.80 -5.82 1.39
CA PHE A 199 -1.21 -6.07 0.07
C PHE A 199 -2.20 -5.97 -1.08
N GLN A 200 -3.50 -6.18 -0.84
CA GLN A 200 -4.57 -6.03 -1.85
C GLN A 200 -4.72 -4.60 -2.37
N ASP A 201 -4.25 -3.61 -1.63
CA ASP A 201 -4.40 -2.19 -1.99
C ASP A 201 -3.16 -1.59 -2.67
N ILE A 202 -2.18 -2.44 -3.00
CA ILE A 202 -0.93 -2.00 -3.64
C ILE A 202 -1.16 -1.56 -5.09
N SER A 203 -0.54 -0.46 -5.49
CA SER A 203 -0.52 -0.02 -6.88
C SER A 203 0.59 -0.73 -7.69
N PRO A 204 0.48 -0.78 -9.04
CA PRO A 204 1.52 -1.41 -9.87
C PRO A 204 2.92 -0.84 -9.62
N VAL A 205 3.07 0.47 -9.55
CA VAL A 205 4.37 1.10 -9.32
C VAL A 205 4.94 0.78 -7.95
N GLN A 206 4.10 0.73 -6.91
CA GLN A 206 4.53 0.30 -5.57
C GLN A 206 5.01 -1.16 -5.59
N TYR A 207 4.25 -2.03 -6.25
CA TYR A 207 4.59 -3.43 -6.38
C TYR A 207 5.92 -3.64 -7.11
N GLU A 208 6.14 -2.93 -8.20
CA GLU A 208 7.41 -3.00 -8.93
C GLU A 208 8.60 -2.56 -8.07
N ILE A 209 8.47 -1.45 -7.31
CA ILE A 209 9.53 -0.99 -6.41
C ILE A 209 9.80 -2.04 -5.32
N VAL A 210 8.72 -2.62 -4.75
CA VAL A 210 8.86 -3.69 -3.76
C VAL A 210 9.60 -4.89 -4.35
N ARG A 211 9.23 -5.33 -5.56
CA ARG A 211 9.92 -6.43 -6.26
C ARG A 211 11.39 -6.14 -6.51
N MET A 212 11.73 -4.90 -6.83
CA MET A 212 13.13 -4.50 -7.00
C MET A 212 13.89 -4.53 -5.66
N LEU A 213 13.27 -4.06 -4.57
CA LEU A 213 13.87 -4.07 -3.22
C LEU A 213 13.96 -5.46 -2.61
N ALA A 214 12.93 -6.27 -2.83
CA ALA A 214 12.85 -7.60 -2.26
C ALA A 214 13.88 -8.52 -2.93
N LEU A 215 14.91 -8.91 -2.20
CA LEU A 215 15.69 -10.07 -2.56
C LEU A 215 14.78 -11.31 -2.50
N PRO A 216 14.97 -12.32 -3.38
CA PRO A 216 14.03 -13.44 -3.50
C PRO A 216 13.80 -14.22 -2.20
N GLU A 217 14.53 -13.93 -1.17
CA GLU A 217 14.62 -14.83 -0.01
C GLU A 217 13.65 -14.51 1.12
N ILE A 218 13.17 -13.25 1.35
CA ILE A 218 12.37 -13.04 2.56
C ILE A 218 11.44 -11.81 2.44
N THR A 219 10.29 -12.02 1.83
CA THR A 219 9.21 -11.02 1.84
C THR A 219 7.92 -11.65 2.32
N LEU A 220 7.24 -10.99 3.26
CA LEU A 220 5.93 -11.38 3.75
C LEU A 220 4.88 -10.40 3.22
N TYR A 221 3.94 -10.92 2.46
CA TYR A 221 2.78 -10.19 1.96
C TYR A 221 1.55 -10.60 2.76
N VAL A 222 0.89 -9.65 3.39
CA VAL A 222 -0.33 -9.90 4.17
C VAL A 222 -1.46 -9.07 3.59
N GLY A 223 -2.58 -9.70 3.29
CA GLY A 223 -3.72 -9.00 2.69
C GLY A 223 -4.98 -9.83 2.65
N ASP A 224 -6.03 -9.19 2.17
CA ASP A 224 -7.35 -9.78 1.93
C ASP A 224 -7.93 -9.22 0.63
N ASP A 225 -7.92 -10.02 -0.42
CA ASP A 225 -8.44 -9.65 -1.74
C ASP A 225 -9.92 -9.23 -1.70
N ASP A 226 -10.70 -9.73 -0.72
CA ASP A 226 -12.10 -9.33 -0.50
C ASP A 226 -12.25 -7.93 0.09
N GLN A 227 -11.17 -7.32 0.60
CA GLN A 227 -11.14 -5.98 1.17
C GLN A 227 -10.54 -4.92 0.23
N SER A 228 -10.27 -5.25 -1.02
CA SER A 228 -9.73 -4.30 -1.99
C SER A 228 -10.79 -3.30 -2.43
N ILE A 229 -10.76 -2.10 -1.86
CA ILE A 229 -11.71 -1.00 -2.13
C ILE A 229 -11.03 0.26 -2.65
N TYR A 230 -9.70 0.25 -2.84
CA TYR A 230 -8.93 1.42 -3.27
C TYR A 230 -8.53 1.41 -4.75
N GLN A 231 -9.33 0.77 -5.62
CA GLN A 231 -9.10 0.80 -7.08
C GLN A 231 -9.08 2.23 -7.63
N PHE A 232 -9.91 3.12 -7.07
CA PHE A 232 -9.91 4.55 -7.43
C PHE A 232 -8.62 5.30 -7.05
N ARG A 233 -7.74 4.68 -6.27
CA ARG A 233 -6.37 5.15 -5.95
C ARG A 233 -5.29 4.37 -6.68
N GLY A 234 -5.65 3.62 -7.72
CA GLY A 234 -4.72 2.82 -8.51
C GLY A 234 -4.37 1.45 -7.93
N ALA A 235 -5.05 1.00 -6.87
CA ALA A 235 -4.89 -0.37 -6.38
C ALA A 235 -5.37 -1.37 -7.44
N LYS A 236 -4.64 -2.48 -7.60
CA LYS A 236 -4.97 -3.56 -8.52
C LYS A 236 -5.03 -4.89 -7.78
N PRO A 237 -6.22 -5.38 -7.42
CA PRO A 237 -6.39 -6.68 -6.76
C PRO A 237 -5.76 -7.85 -7.53
N GLU A 238 -5.66 -7.71 -8.86
CA GLU A 238 -5.03 -8.70 -9.72
C GLU A 238 -3.57 -8.97 -9.35
N ILE A 239 -2.86 -8.00 -8.77
CA ILE A 239 -1.49 -8.17 -8.28
C ILE A 239 -1.47 -9.27 -7.20
N MET A 240 -2.38 -9.20 -6.25
CA MET A 240 -2.49 -10.22 -5.21
C MET A 240 -2.92 -11.58 -5.78
N LEU A 241 -3.88 -11.59 -6.70
CA LEU A 241 -4.37 -12.82 -7.35
C LEU A 241 -3.29 -13.49 -8.23
N ASN A 242 -2.38 -12.71 -8.83
CA ASN A 242 -1.29 -13.21 -9.64
C ASN A 242 -0.02 -13.57 -8.83
N PHE A 243 -0.02 -13.38 -7.52
CA PHE A 243 1.13 -13.66 -6.65
C PHE A 243 1.77 -15.05 -6.88
N PRO A 244 1.00 -16.16 -7.05
CA PRO A 244 1.60 -17.47 -7.30
C PRO A 244 2.35 -17.57 -8.63
N LYS A 245 2.00 -16.73 -9.62
CA LYS A 245 2.70 -16.65 -10.91
C LYS A 245 4.00 -15.85 -10.77
N ASP A 246 3.95 -14.76 -10.01
CA ASP A 246 5.11 -13.89 -9.78
C ASP A 246 6.16 -14.52 -8.87
N TYR A 247 5.71 -15.39 -7.95
CA TYR A 247 6.56 -16.11 -7.00
C TYR A 247 6.23 -17.61 -7.01
N PRO A 248 6.67 -18.37 -8.04
CA PRO A 248 6.47 -19.81 -8.10
C PRO A 248 7.08 -20.52 -6.87
N GLY A 249 6.30 -21.34 -6.20
CA GLY A 249 6.74 -22.05 -5.00
C GLY A 249 6.69 -21.24 -3.70
N ALA A 250 6.21 -20.00 -3.74
CA ALA A 250 5.99 -19.21 -2.52
C ALA A 250 4.97 -19.88 -1.59
N ALA A 251 5.23 -19.80 -0.29
CA ALA A 251 4.30 -20.31 0.70
C ALA A 251 3.04 -19.44 0.76
N GLN A 252 1.88 -20.08 0.87
CA GLN A 252 0.60 -19.41 1.10
C GLN A 252 -0.04 -19.96 2.38
N VAL A 253 -0.52 -19.05 3.21
CA VAL A 253 -1.20 -19.36 4.47
C VAL A 253 -2.53 -18.63 4.51
N VAL A 254 -3.60 -19.33 4.84
CA VAL A 254 -4.93 -18.73 5.02
C VAL A 254 -5.22 -18.62 6.51
N LEU A 255 -5.58 -17.41 6.96
CA LEU A 255 -6.11 -17.18 8.30
C LEU A 255 -7.64 -17.31 8.23
N ASP A 256 -8.15 -18.43 8.61
CA ASP A 256 -9.55 -18.85 8.47
C ASP A 256 -10.46 -18.50 9.66
N LYS A 257 -9.90 -17.92 10.73
CA LYS A 257 -10.65 -17.61 11.96
C LYS A 257 -10.87 -16.12 12.17
N ASN A 258 -12.13 -15.72 12.28
CA ASN A 258 -12.50 -14.36 12.66
C ASN A 258 -12.64 -14.26 14.19
N TYR A 259 -11.92 -13.31 14.79
CA TYR A 259 -11.90 -13.02 16.22
C TYR A 259 -12.65 -11.73 16.59
N ARG A 260 -13.12 -10.96 15.61
CA ARG A 260 -13.66 -9.62 15.79
C ARG A 260 -15.18 -9.59 15.79
N SER A 261 -15.80 -10.29 14.84
CA SER A 261 -17.22 -10.17 14.55
C SER A 261 -18.00 -11.39 15.03
N THR A 262 -19.31 -11.24 15.22
CA THR A 262 -20.21 -12.36 15.55
C THR A 262 -20.38 -13.28 14.36
N GLU A 263 -20.80 -14.53 14.60
CA GLU A 263 -21.05 -15.53 13.54
C GLU A 263 -22.08 -15.02 12.53
N PHE A 264 -23.11 -14.32 12.99
CA PHE A 264 -24.13 -13.76 12.10
C PHE A 264 -23.55 -12.77 11.10
N ILE A 265 -22.69 -11.85 11.56
CA ILE A 265 -22.01 -10.85 10.69
C ILE A 265 -21.11 -11.58 9.68
N VAL A 266 -20.32 -12.54 10.14
CA VAL A 266 -19.39 -13.29 9.27
C VAL A 266 -20.18 -14.04 8.18
N LYS A 267 -21.25 -14.75 8.52
CA LYS A 267 -22.07 -15.46 7.55
C LYS A 267 -22.71 -14.54 6.52
N ARG A 268 -23.27 -13.39 6.94
CA ARG A 268 -23.89 -12.44 6.02
C ARG A 268 -22.87 -11.79 5.10
N SER A 269 -21.70 -11.43 5.62
CA SER A 269 -20.60 -10.90 4.80
C SER A 269 -20.12 -11.94 3.78
N GLN A 270 -20.02 -13.22 4.17
CA GLN A 270 -19.66 -14.29 3.24
C GLN A 270 -20.70 -14.45 2.13
N CYS A 271 -21.99 -14.44 2.45
CA CYS A 271 -23.05 -14.50 1.43
C CYS A 271 -22.91 -13.37 0.41
N LEU A 272 -22.60 -12.15 0.86
CA LEU A 272 -22.41 -11.00 -0.02
C LEU A 272 -21.17 -11.17 -0.92
N ILE A 273 -20.04 -11.51 -0.32
CA ILE A 273 -18.76 -11.59 -1.06
C ILE A 273 -18.68 -12.76 -2.04
N HIS A 274 -19.49 -13.79 -1.86
CA HIS A 274 -19.57 -14.92 -2.80
C HIS A 274 -20.07 -14.53 -4.21
N HIS A 275 -20.69 -13.34 -4.37
CA HIS A 275 -21.04 -12.81 -5.68
C HIS A 275 -19.81 -12.37 -6.47
N ASN A 276 -18.71 -12.03 -5.79
CA ASN A 276 -17.45 -11.76 -6.43
C ASN A 276 -16.80 -13.08 -6.90
N LYS A 277 -16.55 -13.21 -8.20
CA LYS A 277 -15.98 -14.42 -8.80
C LYS A 277 -14.45 -14.42 -8.87
N LYS A 278 -13.84 -13.24 -8.86
CA LYS A 278 -12.37 -13.09 -8.93
C LYS A 278 -11.81 -12.90 -7.53
N ARG A 279 -11.62 -14.00 -6.82
CA ARG A 279 -11.10 -13.99 -5.43
C ARG A 279 -10.44 -15.31 -5.06
N TYR A 280 -9.66 -15.29 -3.99
CA TYR A 280 -9.23 -16.52 -3.33
C TYR A 280 -10.40 -17.14 -2.55
N GLU A 281 -10.55 -18.46 -2.64
CA GLU A 281 -11.51 -19.18 -1.80
C GLU A 281 -11.00 -19.21 -0.34
N LYS A 282 -11.82 -18.69 0.57
CA LYS A 282 -11.53 -18.63 2.00
C LYS A 282 -12.75 -19.09 2.79
N ALA A 283 -12.61 -20.17 3.54
CA ALA A 283 -13.64 -20.63 4.48
C ALA A 283 -13.41 -19.98 5.84
N ILE A 284 -14.00 -18.80 6.08
CA ILE A 284 -13.82 -18.09 7.35
C ILE A 284 -14.80 -18.64 8.39
N SER A 285 -14.27 -19.13 9.51
CA SER A 285 -15.02 -19.60 10.66
C SER A 285 -14.97 -18.60 11.81
N ASN A 286 -15.93 -18.69 12.76
CA ASN A 286 -15.95 -17.84 13.95
C ASN A 286 -15.50 -18.60 15.20
N ARG A 287 -14.63 -18.01 16.01
CA ARG A 287 -14.20 -18.59 17.29
C ARG A 287 -15.10 -18.21 18.47
N GLN A 288 -16.04 -17.27 18.35
CA GLN A 288 -16.86 -16.81 19.47
C GLN A 288 -17.99 -17.77 19.90
N ARG A 289 -18.14 -18.92 19.26
CA ARG A 289 -19.21 -19.89 19.55
C ARG A 289 -19.16 -20.48 20.97
N GLU A 290 -18.02 -20.45 21.64
CA GLU A 290 -17.84 -21.10 22.94
C GLU A 290 -18.20 -20.24 24.17
N ARG A 291 -18.51 -18.94 24.02
CA ARG A 291 -18.74 -18.03 25.16
C ARG A 291 -20.21 -17.69 25.48
N ARG A 292 -21.20 -18.19 24.70
CA ARG A 292 -22.62 -17.86 24.90
C ARG A 292 -23.56 -19.02 25.22
N SER A 293 -23.06 -20.20 25.53
CA SER A 293 -23.89 -21.29 26.02
C SER A 293 -24.13 -21.25 27.54
N GLY A 294 -23.82 -20.15 28.21
CA GLY A 294 -23.93 -19.98 29.65
C GLY A 294 -25.01 -18.98 30.12
N CYS A 295 -25.93 -18.51 29.27
CA CYS A 295 -27.13 -17.82 29.77
C CYS A 295 -28.25 -18.83 29.92
N ASN A 296 -28.40 -19.32 31.16
CA ASN A 296 -29.56 -20.07 31.62
C ASN A 296 -30.80 -19.15 31.55
N PRO A 297 -31.89 -19.53 30.90
CA PRO A 297 -33.17 -18.85 31.06
C PRO A 297 -33.83 -19.46 32.32
N GLY A 298 -33.56 -18.88 33.44
CA GLY A 298 -34.19 -19.26 34.69
C GLY A 298 -34.45 -17.99 35.50
N ILE A 299 -35.63 -17.53 35.44
CA ILE A 299 -36.63 -16.96 36.33
C ILE A 299 -37.42 -15.90 35.65
#